data_e9829293d87ed5acabc17c170b8e4503
#
_entry.id   e9829293d87ed5acabc17c170b8e4503
#
_cell.length_a   1.000
_cell.length_b   1.000
_cell.length_c   1.000
_cell.angle_alpha   90.00
_cell.angle_beta   90.00
_cell.angle_gamma   90.00
#
_symmetry.space_group_name_H-M   'P 1'
#
loop_
_entity.id
_entity.type
_entity.pdbx_description
1 polymer ?
#
loop_
_entity_poly.entity_id
_entity_poly.type
_entity_poly.pdbx_seq_one_letter_code
_entity_poly.pdbx_strand_id
1 'polypeptide(L)'
;VQQWLKSEVGIDYPRVVGGYKAMRTFLLQTTDEAVQACDFVLVGGMTGTGKTEVISQLSNSLDLEAHANHRGSSFGKRATGQPEQIDFENALAIDLLKRRAAGQQQFVLEDEARLIGRCSLPLPLYQAMQHHPLVWREDSVANRVERILQAYVVELCAEFVAAQGAEAG
;
A
#
# COMPACT_ATOMS: atom_id res chain seq x y z
N VAL A 1 8.67 29.00 11.58
CA VAL A 1 7.33 28.49 11.89
C VAL A 1 7.32 27.83 13.27
N GLN A 2 8.15 26.81 13.57
CA GLN A 2 8.13 26.07 14.83
C GLN A 2 8.38 26.96 16.06
N GLN A 3 9.44 27.81 16.03
CA GLN A 3 9.71 28.76 17.11
C GLN A 3 8.54 29.73 17.32
N TRP A 4 7.94 30.20 16.23
CA TRP A 4 6.77 31.06 16.26
C TRP A 4 5.54 30.35 16.87
N LEU A 5 5.26 29.11 16.47
CA LEU A 5 4.16 28.32 17.07
C LEU A 5 4.38 28.13 18.58
N LYS A 6 5.61 27.91 19.02
CA LYS A 6 5.92 27.77 20.43
C LYS A 6 5.75 29.08 21.20
N SER A 7 6.24 30.21 20.64
CA SER A 7 6.15 31.52 21.32
C SER A 7 4.76 32.12 21.33
N GLU A 8 3.98 32.02 20.22
CA GLU A 8 2.72 32.71 20.06
C GLU A 8 1.50 31.88 20.52
N VAL A 9 1.55 30.55 20.37
CA VAL A 9 0.40 29.68 20.66
C VAL A 9 0.72 28.51 21.62
N GLY A 10 1.94 28.45 22.14
CA GLY A 10 2.34 27.43 23.13
C GLY A 10 2.45 26.00 22.57
N ILE A 11 2.42 25.84 21.25
CA ILE A 11 2.49 24.52 20.59
C ILE A 11 3.94 24.14 20.32
N ASP A 12 4.42 23.10 20.97
CA ASP A 12 5.77 22.57 20.79
C ASP A 12 5.75 21.33 19.88
N TYR A 13 6.00 21.53 18.59
CA TYR A 13 6.15 20.43 17.63
C TYR A 13 7.61 19.99 17.55
N PRO A 14 7.90 18.67 17.65
CA PRO A 14 9.22 18.14 17.40
C PRO A 14 9.64 18.41 15.95
N ARG A 15 10.92 18.70 15.75
CA ARG A 15 11.51 18.94 14.45
C ARG A 15 12.52 17.84 14.10
N VAL A 16 12.39 17.28 12.92
CA VAL A 16 13.42 16.37 12.39
C VAL A 16 14.69 17.19 12.09
N VAL A 17 15.79 16.85 12.75
CA VAL A 17 17.10 17.44 12.47
C VAL A 17 17.51 17.07 11.04
N GLY A 18 17.90 18.04 10.23
CA GLY A 18 18.17 17.83 8.80
C GLY A 18 16.92 17.94 7.90
N GLY A 19 15.73 18.16 8.48
CA GLY A 19 14.49 18.43 7.76
C GLY A 19 13.98 17.24 6.93
N TYR A 20 13.23 17.56 5.87
CA TYR A 20 12.60 16.57 5.00
C TYR A 20 13.60 15.58 4.36
N LYS A 21 14.78 16.08 3.95
CA LYS A 21 15.81 15.23 3.35
C LYS A 21 16.29 14.14 4.30
N ALA A 22 16.53 14.48 5.57
CA ALA A 22 16.94 13.51 6.59
C ALA A 22 15.81 12.51 6.89
N MET A 23 14.57 12.99 6.98
CA MET A 23 13.40 12.14 7.15
C MET A 23 13.26 11.15 5.99
N ARG A 24 13.38 11.61 4.74
CA ARG A 24 13.29 10.75 3.56
C ARG A 24 14.39 9.69 3.54
N THR A 25 15.62 10.07 3.86
CA THR A 25 16.75 9.11 3.96
C THR A 25 16.46 8.03 5.02
N PHE A 26 15.97 8.44 6.19
CA PHE A 26 15.58 7.51 7.26
C PHE A 26 14.47 6.55 6.81
N LEU A 27 13.44 7.02 6.10
CA LEU A 27 12.35 6.17 5.61
C LEU A 27 12.83 5.15 4.56
N LEU A 28 13.74 5.55 3.67
CA LEU A 28 14.37 4.61 2.72
C LEU A 28 15.15 3.52 3.47
N GLN A 29 15.98 3.92 4.45
CA GLN A 29 16.71 2.97 5.30
C GLN A 29 15.78 2.05 6.08
N THR A 30 14.65 2.55 6.56
CA THR A 30 13.63 1.75 7.25
C THR A 30 13.11 0.61 6.38
N THR A 31 12.86 0.89 5.08
CA THR A 31 12.43 -0.14 4.13
C THR A 31 13.53 -1.18 3.91
N ASP A 32 14.78 -0.74 3.71
CA ASP A 32 15.92 -1.64 3.51
C ASP A 32 16.16 -2.53 4.74
N GLU A 33 16.07 -1.96 5.94
CA GLU A 33 16.18 -2.71 7.19
C GLU A 33 15.03 -3.70 7.38
N ALA A 34 13.79 -3.33 7.01
CA ALA A 34 12.65 -4.22 7.08
C ALA A 34 12.83 -5.44 6.17
N VAL A 35 13.31 -5.20 4.95
CA VAL A 35 13.62 -6.27 3.99
C VAL A 35 14.65 -7.27 4.51
N GLN A 36 15.63 -6.80 5.30
CA GLN A 36 16.69 -7.65 5.85
C GLN A 36 16.30 -8.37 7.15
N ALA A 37 15.40 -7.77 7.94
CA ALA A 37 15.11 -8.20 9.31
C ALA A 37 13.74 -8.88 9.46
N CYS A 38 12.87 -8.80 8.47
CA CYS A 38 11.51 -9.33 8.56
C CYS A 38 11.30 -10.49 7.60
N ASP A 39 10.42 -11.39 7.99
CA ASP A 39 9.91 -12.44 7.12
C ASP A 39 8.69 -11.95 6.34
N PHE A 40 8.59 -12.35 5.09
CA PHE A 40 7.44 -12.07 4.24
C PHE A 40 6.77 -13.34 3.79
N VAL A 41 5.45 -13.31 3.65
CA VAL A 41 4.65 -14.35 3.00
C VAL A 41 3.82 -13.67 1.93
N LEU A 42 3.87 -14.18 0.70
CA LEU A 42 3.12 -13.61 -0.40
C LEU A 42 1.80 -14.35 -0.59
N VAL A 43 0.74 -13.62 -0.92
CA VAL A 43 -0.54 -14.18 -1.33
C VAL A 43 -0.76 -13.85 -2.80
N GLY A 44 -0.62 -14.89 -3.63
CA GLY A 44 -0.84 -14.82 -5.07
C GLY A 44 -2.19 -15.41 -5.45
N GLY A 45 -2.56 -15.22 -6.70
CA GLY A 45 -3.78 -15.74 -7.30
C GLY A 45 -4.29 -14.83 -8.40
N MET A 46 -5.10 -15.39 -9.28
CA MET A 46 -5.67 -14.64 -10.41
C MET A 46 -6.64 -13.54 -9.93
N THR A 47 -6.90 -12.56 -10.79
CA THR A 47 -7.90 -11.51 -10.52
C THR A 47 -9.27 -12.15 -10.15
N GLY A 48 -9.90 -11.61 -9.12
CA GLY A 48 -11.19 -12.06 -8.61
C GLY A 48 -11.14 -13.27 -7.66
N THR A 49 -9.95 -13.78 -7.30
CA THR A 49 -9.85 -14.87 -6.31
C THR A 49 -10.08 -14.42 -4.87
N GLY A 50 -10.22 -13.12 -4.59
CA GLY A 50 -10.47 -12.59 -3.25
C GLY A 50 -9.21 -12.50 -2.37
N LYS A 51 -8.05 -12.24 -2.96
CA LYS A 51 -6.79 -12.00 -2.22
C LYS A 51 -6.94 -10.87 -1.21
N THR A 52 -7.43 -9.73 -1.66
CA THR A 52 -7.62 -8.53 -0.83
C THR A 52 -8.56 -8.78 0.35
N GLU A 53 -9.62 -9.61 0.17
CA GLU A 53 -10.51 -10.02 1.26
C GLU A 53 -9.76 -10.82 2.35
N VAL A 54 -8.83 -11.69 1.95
CA VAL A 54 -8.00 -12.46 2.90
C VAL A 54 -7.00 -11.55 3.60
N ILE A 55 -6.29 -10.74 2.84
CA ILE A 55 -5.23 -9.85 3.34
C ILE A 55 -5.81 -8.84 4.33
N SER A 56 -6.98 -8.27 4.04
CA SER A 56 -7.64 -7.31 4.94
C SER A 56 -8.04 -7.87 6.30
N GLN A 57 -8.15 -9.20 6.44
CA GLN A 57 -8.47 -9.85 7.72
C GLN A 57 -7.22 -10.18 8.55
N LEU A 58 -6.03 -10.03 8.00
CA LEU A 58 -4.78 -10.35 8.68
C LEU A 58 -4.20 -9.09 9.35
N SER A 59 -3.98 -9.16 10.64
CA SER A 59 -3.41 -8.03 11.41
C SER A 59 -1.96 -7.69 11.00
N ASN A 60 -1.27 -8.63 10.38
CA ASN A 60 0.10 -8.48 9.88
C ASN A 60 0.20 -8.26 8.38
N SER A 61 -0.90 -7.95 7.71
CA SER A 61 -0.88 -7.63 6.29
C SER A 61 -0.34 -6.23 6.01
N LEU A 62 0.37 -6.07 4.92
CA LEU A 62 0.78 -4.80 4.35
C LEU A 62 0.14 -4.70 2.96
N ASP A 63 -0.95 -3.94 2.88
CA ASP A 63 -1.77 -3.83 1.67
C ASP A 63 -1.12 -2.85 0.67
N LEU A 64 -0.41 -3.40 -0.29
CA LEU A 64 0.33 -2.64 -1.31
C LEU A 64 -0.62 -1.92 -2.27
N GLU A 65 -1.75 -2.52 -2.61
CA GLU A 65 -2.78 -1.92 -3.46
C GLU A 65 -3.43 -0.70 -2.79
N ALA A 66 -3.74 -0.81 -1.49
CA ALA A 66 -4.27 0.31 -0.72
C ALA A 66 -3.27 1.46 -0.63
N HIS A 67 -1.98 1.18 -0.37
CA HIS A 67 -0.93 2.21 -0.37
C HIS A 67 -0.80 2.91 -1.74
N ALA A 68 -0.95 2.17 -2.83
CA ALA A 68 -0.92 2.69 -4.20
C ALA A 68 -2.25 3.37 -4.61
N ASN A 69 -3.31 3.25 -3.82
CA ASN A 69 -4.68 3.62 -4.19
C ASN A 69 -5.07 3.07 -5.57
N HIS A 70 -4.87 1.75 -5.76
CA HIS A 70 -5.04 1.07 -7.04
C HIS A 70 -5.41 -0.40 -6.80
N ARG A 71 -6.21 -1.01 -7.66
CA ARG A 71 -6.67 -2.40 -7.55
C ARG A 71 -5.79 -3.41 -8.31
N GLY A 72 -4.50 -3.16 -8.46
CA GLY A 72 -3.51 -4.08 -9.05
C GLY A 72 -3.70 -4.51 -10.51
N SER A 73 -4.90 -4.43 -11.06
CA SER A 73 -5.21 -4.82 -12.45
C SER A 73 -5.10 -3.66 -13.43
N SER A 74 -5.09 -3.96 -14.74
CA SER A 74 -5.11 -2.92 -15.79
C SER A 74 -6.31 -1.97 -15.69
N PHE A 75 -7.38 -2.37 -15.03
CA PHE A 75 -8.59 -1.58 -14.81
C PHE A 75 -8.71 -1.06 -13.38
N GLY A 76 -7.66 -1.18 -12.59
CA GLY A 76 -7.68 -0.89 -11.14
C GLY A 76 -7.58 0.58 -10.75
N LYS A 77 -7.63 1.52 -11.70
CA LYS A 77 -7.54 2.95 -11.44
C LYS A 77 -8.74 3.43 -10.62
N ARG A 78 -8.49 4.12 -9.51
CA ARG A 78 -9.53 4.71 -8.66
C ARG A 78 -9.85 6.16 -9.04
N ALA A 79 -11.05 6.62 -8.69
CA ALA A 79 -11.52 7.97 -8.98
C ALA A 79 -10.67 9.06 -8.32
N THR A 80 -10.14 8.80 -7.13
CA THR A 80 -9.30 9.75 -6.38
C THR A 80 -7.86 9.83 -6.87
N GLY A 81 -7.48 8.96 -7.83
CA GLY A 81 -6.13 8.90 -8.38
C GLY A 81 -5.10 8.29 -7.44
N GLN A 82 -3.92 7.99 -7.97
CA GLN A 82 -2.81 7.43 -7.21
C GLN A 82 -1.94 8.51 -6.58
N PRO A 83 -1.28 8.22 -5.45
CA PRO A 83 -0.30 9.14 -4.86
C PRO A 83 0.91 9.34 -5.80
N GLU A 84 1.70 10.37 -5.56
CA GLU A 84 3.01 10.50 -6.16
C GLU A 84 3.95 9.40 -5.64
N GLN A 85 4.96 9.04 -6.43
CA GLN A 85 5.90 7.96 -6.09
C GLN A 85 6.53 8.14 -4.71
N ILE A 86 6.93 9.36 -4.38
CA ILE A 86 7.55 9.69 -3.08
C ILE A 86 6.58 9.48 -1.93
N ASP A 87 5.31 9.84 -2.11
CA ASP A 87 4.28 9.72 -1.08
C ASP A 87 3.92 8.25 -0.85
N PHE A 88 3.82 7.47 -1.92
CA PHE A 88 3.64 6.02 -1.85
C PHE A 88 4.76 5.34 -1.04
N GLU A 89 6.02 5.60 -1.39
CA GLU A 89 7.17 5.02 -0.70
C GLU A 89 7.26 5.48 0.77
N ASN A 90 6.97 6.75 1.06
CA ASN A 90 6.96 7.27 2.42
C ASN A 90 5.85 6.61 3.25
N ALA A 91 4.64 6.49 2.72
CA ALA A 91 3.51 5.86 3.41
C ALA A 91 3.80 4.40 3.73
N LEU A 92 4.35 3.66 2.78
CA LEU A 92 4.76 2.26 2.94
C LEU A 92 5.85 2.12 4.03
N ALA A 93 6.90 2.95 3.98
CA ALA A 93 7.97 2.94 4.96
C ALA A 93 7.48 3.30 6.38
N ILE A 94 6.56 4.26 6.50
CA ILE A 94 5.95 4.66 7.78
C ILE A 94 5.12 3.51 8.37
N ASP A 95 4.35 2.80 7.53
CA ASP A 95 3.56 1.66 8.00
C ASP A 95 4.46 0.52 8.48
N LEU A 96 5.50 0.16 7.70
CA LEU A 96 6.54 -0.79 8.13
C LEU A 96 7.19 -0.38 9.44
N LEU A 97 7.59 0.88 9.57
CA LEU A 97 8.22 1.41 10.79
C LEU A 97 7.32 1.26 12.01
N LYS A 98 6.05 1.66 11.90
CA LYS A 98 5.08 1.59 13.00
C LYS A 98 4.83 0.17 13.44
N ARG A 99 4.65 -0.75 12.49
CA ARG A 99 4.39 -2.17 12.77
C ARG A 99 5.61 -2.86 13.37
N ARG A 100 6.81 -2.60 12.87
CA ARG A 100 8.06 -3.10 13.46
C ARG A 100 8.28 -2.56 14.89
N ALA A 101 7.99 -1.28 15.12
CA ALA A 101 8.05 -0.69 16.46
C ALA A 101 7.04 -1.33 17.44
N ALA A 102 5.91 -1.84 16.92
CA ALA A 102 4.95 -2.64 17.69
C ALA A 102 5.36 -4.12 17.87
N GLY A 103 6.57 -4.51 17.44
CA GLY A 103 7.12 -5.85 17.58
C GLY A 103 6.80 -6.81 16.44
N GLN A 104 6.20 -6.34 15.35
CA GLN A 104 5.87 -7.17 14.20
C GLN A 104 7.11 -7.46 13.36
N GLN A 105 7.40 -8.74 13.13
CA GLN A 105 8.55 -9.21 12.34
C GLN A 105 8.17 -10.05 11.14
N GLN A 106 6.89 -10.38 10.98
CA GLN A 106 6.39 -11.14 9.85
C GLN A 106 5.23 -10.39 9.18
N PHE A 107 5.30 -10.25 7.87
CA PHE A 107 4.31 -9.53 7.07
C PHE A 107 3.72 -10.41 5.97
N VAL A 108 2.44 -10.21 5.71
CA VAL A 108 1.75 -10.79 4.57
C VAL A 108 1.55 -9.71 3.50
N LEU A 109 1.96 -9.98 2.28
CA LEU A 109 1.89 -9.06 1.14
C LEU A 109 1.09 -9.71 0.01
N GLU A 110 0.49 -8.89 -0.84
CA GLU A 110 0.03 -9.37 -2.15
C GLU A 110 1.23 -9.65 -3.07
N ASP A 111 1.13 -10.74 -3.84
CA ASP A 111 2.07 -11.03 -4.93
C ASP A 111 1.79 -10.11 -6.11
N GLU A 112 2.32 -8.90 -6.01
CA GLU A 112 2.15 -7.85 -7.00
C GLU A 112 3.38 -7.72 -7.90
N ALA A 113 3.12 -7.27 -9.13
CA ALA A 113 4.19 -6.84 -10.02
C ALA A 113 4.91 -5.62 -9.42
N ARG A 114 6.11 -5.33 -9.91
CA ARG A 114 6.86 -4.17 -9.47
C ARG A 114 6.08 -2.85 -9.61
N LEU A 115 5.17 -2.77 -10.61
CA LEU A 115 4.32 -1.61 -10.86
C LEU A 115 2.88 -1.92 -10.46
N ILE A 116 2.34 -1.12 -9.55
CA ILE A 116 0.94 -1.09 -9.16
C ILE A 116 0.35 0.21 -9.73
N GLY A 117 -0.25 0.11 -10.92
CA GLY A 117 -0.57 1.29 -11.71
C GLY A 117 0.69 2.10 -12.06
N ARG A 118 0.77 3.36 -11.57
CA ARG A 118 1.96 4.22 -11.76
C ARG A 118 2.96 4.17 -10.60
N CYS A 119 2.60 3.54 -9.48
CA CYS A 119 3.48 3.42 -8.31
C CYS A 119 4.41 2.22 -8.47
N SER A 120 5.70 2.44 -8.26
CA SER A 120 6.72 1.40 -8.31
C SER A 120 7.09 0.97 -6.90
N LEU A 121 7.04 -0.33 -6.62
CA LEU A 121 7.57 -0.87 -5.36
C LEU A 121 9.05 -0.53 -5.21
N PRO A 122 9.52 -0.17 -4.00
CA PRO A 122 10.94 -0.04 -3.71
C PRO A 122 11.68 -1.29 -4.19
N LEU A 123 12.75 -1.08 -4.96
CA LEU A 123 13.46 -2.20 -5.59
C LEU A 123 13.94 -3.27 -4.60
N PRO A 124 14.50 -2.92 -3.42
CA PRO A 124 14.89 -3.91 -2.43
C PRO A 124 13.72 -4.76 -1.94
N LEU A 125 12.55 -4.15 -1.69
CA LEU A 125 11.35 -4.87 -1.26
C LEU A 125 10.88 -5.83 -2.37
N TYR A 126 10.76 -5.36 -3.61
CA TYR A 126 10.34 -6.19 -4.74
C TYR A 126 11.30 -7.37 -4.97
N GLN A 127 12.60 -7.15 -4.87
CA GLN A 127 13.60 -8.23 -5.00
C GLN A 127 13.49 -9.25 -3.87
N ALA A 128 13.28 -8.80 -2.64
CA ALA A 128 13.07 -9.70 -1.51
C ALA A 128 11.82 -10.56 -1.68
N MET A 129 10.71 -9.96 -2.12
CA MET A 129 9.46 -10.69 -2.39
C MET A 129 9.67 -11.92 -3.28
N GLN A 130 10.58 -11.86 -4.25
CA GLN A 130 10.87 -13.00 -5.16
C GLN A 130 11.50 -14.21 -4.47
N HIS A 131 11.96 -14.08 -3.23
CA HIS A 131 12.64 -15.13 -2.48
C HIS A 131 11.84 -15.63 -1.28
N HIS A 132 10.65 -15.08 -1.06
CA HIS A 132 9.79 -15.45 0.06
C HIS A 132 8.67 -16.44 -0.36
N PRO A 133 8.13 -17.21 0.59
CA PRO A 133 7.06 -18.18 0.31
C PRO A 133 5.83 -17.52 -0.32
N LEU A 134 5.27 -18.20 -1.31
CA LEU A 134 4.04 -17.81 -2.00
C LEU A 134 2.91 -18.79 -1.64
N VAL A 135 1.82 -18.26 -1.09
CA VAL A 135 0.54 -18.95 -0.92
C VAL A 135 -0.34 -18.61 -2.12
N TRP A 136 -0.61 -19.61 -2.95
CA TRP A 136 -1.44 -19.42 -4.13
C TRP A 136 -2.91 -19.68 -3.81
N ARG A 137 -3.76 -18.67 -4.03
CA ARG A 137 -5.21 -18.77 -3.85
C ARG A 137 -5.90 -19.06 -5.18
N GLU A 138 -6.71 -20.10 -5.19
CA GLU A 138 -7.57 -20.46 -6.33
C GLU A 138 -9.03 -20.28 -5.96
N ASP A 139 -9.86 -20.01 -6.97
CA ASP A 139 -11.32 -20.00 -6.86
C ASP A 139 -11.95 -20.35 -8.21
N SER A 140 -13.21 -20.77 -8.19
CA SER A 140 -13.94 -21.09 -9.41
C SER A 140 -14.07 -19.88 -10.33
N VAL A 141 -14.17 -20.13 -11.63
CA VAL A 141 -14.35 -19.06 -12.62
C VAL A 141 -15.64 -18.28 -12.32
N ALA A 142 -16.71 -18.96 -11.89
CA ALA A 142 -17.98 -18.31 -11.55
C ALA A 142 -17.83 -17.30 -10.41
N ASN A 143 -17.20 -17.69 -9.30
CA ASN A 143 -16.98 -16.82 -8.15
C ASN A 143 -16.07 -15.64 -8.50
N ARG A 144 -15.05 -15.89 -9.31
CA ARG A 144 -14.13 -14.85 -9.77
C ARG A 144 -14.82 -13.81 -10.64
N VAL A 145 -15.68 -14.25 -11.57
CA VAL A 145 -16.45 -13.34 -12.43
C VAL A 145 -17.39 -12.48 -11.59
N GLU A 146 -18.08 -13.07 -10.62
CA GLU A 146 -18.96 -12.33 -9.71
C GLU A 146 -18.21 -11.25 -8.93
N ARG A 147 -17.06 -11.58 -8.33
CA ARG A 147 -16.23 -10.59 -7.62
C ARG A 147 -15.67 -9.51 -8.54
N ILE A 148 -15.25 -9.87 -9.75
CA ILE A 148 -14.78 -8.91 -10.75
C ILE A 148 -15.91 -7.96 -11.13
N LEU A 149 -17.11 -8.46 -11.41
CA LEU A 149 -18.28 -7.66 -11.72
C LEU A 149 -18.60 -6.70 -10.58
N GLN A 150 -18.65 -7.21 -9.34
CA GLN A 150 -18.90 -6.38 -8.16
C GLN A 150 -17.84 -5.29 -7.99
N ALA A 151 -16.56 -5.65 -8.03
CA ALA A 151 -15.46 -4.75 -7.73
C ALA A 151 -15.22 -3.69 -8.83
N TYR A 152 -15.28 -4.09 -10.10
CA TYR A 152 -14.87 -3.22 -11.22
C TYR A 152 -16.03 -2.55 -11.94
N VAL A 153 -17.23 -3.12 -11.87
CA VAL A 153 -18.40 -2.53 -12.54
C VAL A 153 -19.29 -1.82 -11.51
N VAL A 154 -19.66 -2.49 -10.43
CA VAL A 154 -20.61 -1.91 -9.46
C VAL A 154 -19.93 -0.88 -8.57
N GLU A 155 -18.91 -1.29 -7.82
CA GLU A 155 -18.27 -0.43 -6.82
C GLU A 155 -17.43 0.69 -7.47
N LEU A 156 -16.63 0.36 -8.49
CA LEU A 156 -15.77 1.33 -9.13
C LEU A 156 -16.59 2.36 -9.90
N CYS A 157 -17.67 1.97 -10.58
CA CYS A 157 -18.59 2.90 -11.23
C CYS A 157 -19.23 3.85 -10.19
N ALA A 158 -19.71 3.32 -9.06
CA ALA A 158 -20.25 4.15 -7.98
C ALA A 158 -19.21 5.12 -7.41
N GLU A 159 -17.95 4.70 -7.28
CA GLU A 159 -16.83 5.55 -6.83
C GLU A 159 -16.59 6.73 -7.81
N PHE A 160 -16.58 6.47 -9.11
CA PHE A 160 -16.42 7.52 -10.13
C PHE A 160 -17.62 8.47 -10.17
N VAL A 161 -18.84 7.96 -10.09
CA VAL A 161 -20.05 8.81 -10.02
C VAL A 161 -20.01 9.71 -8.78
N ALA A 162 -19.63 9.17 -7.62
CA ALA A 162 -19.53 9.96 -6.40
C ALA A 162 -18.45 11.05 -6.48
N ALA A 163 -17.32 10.76 -7.16
CA ALA A 163 -16.21 11.71 -7.26
C ALA A 163 -16.40 12.79 -8.33
N GLN A 164 -17.11 12.49 -9.42
CA GLN A 164 -17.23 13.38 -10.58
C GLN A 164 -18.64 13.94 -10.78
N GLY A 165 -19.61 13.50 -10.00
CA GLY A 165 -21.03 13.81 -10.15
C GLY A 165 -21.75 12.89 -11.15
N ALA A 166 -23.07 13.04 -11.25
CA ALA A 166 -23.92 12.13 -12.01
C ALA A 166 -23.70 12.15 -13.54
N GLU A 167 -22.91 13.09 -14.05
CA GLU A 167 -22.63 13.24 -15.50
C GLU A 167 -21.42 12.41 -15.97
N ALA A 168 -20.71 11.77 -15.07
CA ALA A 168 -19.44 11.08 -15.36
C ALA A 168 -19.57 9.54 -15.40
N GLY A 169 -20.79 9.02 -15.30
CA GLY A 169 -21.10 7.59 -15.34
C GLY A 169 -21.27 7.04 -16.76
#